data_1180abede3b7ad7b829937dcbb039b10
#
_entry.id   1180abede3b7ad7b829937dcbb039b10
#
_cell.length_a   1.000
_cell.length_b   1.000
_cell.length_c   1.000
_cell.angle_alpha   90.00
_cell.angle_beta   90.00
_cell.angle_gamma   90.00
#
_symmetry.space_group_name_H-M   'P 1'
#
loop_
_entity.id
_entity.type
_entity.pdbx_description
1 polymer ?
#
loop_
_entity_poly.entity_id
_entity_poly.type
_entity_poly.pdbx_seq_one_letter_code
_entity_poly.pdbx_strand_id
1 'polypeptide(L)'
;MTTSTNHSARGKQPSADSADRIDCRLYEPPRHTGYESVRSFSPEDIRKRNRRSALRLLYPRRLLSRADIAKLSGISKSSASDIVSALLEDGLIREECVKQKHGPGKPAIAFQLAADARQIIIVDLSNEHKLVGALTNLVGDIQQRIELHVEQITTDDVLALVGRLRDTADAPLLGIGLSSPGIVDGQGTVHAAPNLGWHNVPLGDMVEDLYGIPTRVDNNANVAALGEWQFVDPTSNLAYIRLARGVGAGTIVNGCIVEGSRFAAGEIGHVVVDEQGTMCRCGKRGCLETLTSVERLRARIEADPSQRERIITQAGASLGHVLSLMIAMNDIDDVVIDGDHEIIDDLFLQSAQFSINEHINEELFGRISVRYPRLGNRSSIFGECMATVGDHLR
;
A
#
# COMPACT_ATOMS: atom_id res chain seq x y z
N MET A 1 -16.95 49.76 34.99
CA MET A 1 -17.85 49.44 33.85
C MET A 1 -16.99 48.98 32.71
N THR A 2 -16.75 47.71 32.62
CA THR A 2 -16.02 47.09 31.50
C THR A 2 -16.64 45.73 31.26
N THR A 3 -17.33 45.62 30.17
CA THR A 3 -18.05 44.41 29.72
C THR A 3 -17.07 43.47 29.01
N SER A 4 -16.89 42.31 29.61
CA SER A 4 -16.19 41.16 29.09
C SER A 4 -17.09 40.44 28.05
N THR A 5 -16.67 40.30 26.80
CA THR A 5 -17.31 39.47 25.79
C THR A 5 -16.53 38.19 25.63
N ASN A 6 -17.12 37.11 26.12
CA ASN A 6 -16.70 35.73 25.97
C ASN A 6 -17.02 35.28 24.53
N HIS A 7 -16.01 34.99 23.69
CA HIS A 7 -16.19 34.30 22.43
C HIS A 7 -15.91 32.81 22.63
N SER A 8 -16.97 32.04 22.76
CA SER A 8 -16.91 30.59 22.73
C SER A 8 -16.68 30.12 21.29
N ALA A 9 -15.51 29.62 20.98
CA ALA A 9 -15.23 28.88 19.74
C ALA A 9 -15.98 27.54 19.78
N ARG A 10 -17.14 27.49 19.12
CA ARG A 10 -17.79 26.20 18.79
C ARG A 10 -17.01 25.56 17.64
N GLY A 11 -16.30 24.48 17.95
CA GLY A 11 -15.75 23.58 16.95
C GLY A 11 -16.87 23.07 16.04
N LYS A 12 -16.77 23.36 14.77
CA LYS A 12 -17.63 22.75 13.75
C LYS A 12 -17.27 21.27 13.65
N GLN A 13 -18.18 20.39 14.03
CA GLN A 13 -18.13 18.99 13.62
C GLN A 13 -18.14 18.93 12.08
N PRO A 14 -17.32 18.09 11.45
CA PRO A 14 -17.36 17.90 10.00
C PRO A 14 -18.75 17.36 9.63
N SER A 15 -19.39 18.01 8.65
CA SER A 15 -20.68 17.62 8.12
C SER A 15 -20.58 16.25 7.44
N ALA A 16 -21.63 15.44 7.58
CA ALA A 16 -21.76 14.09 7.01
C ALA A 16 -21.71 14.03 5.46
N ASP A 17 -21.48 15.16 4.79
CA ASP A 17 -21.44 15.27 3.32
C ASP A 17 -20.05 15.00 2.69
N SER A 18 -19.01 14.82 3.48
CA SER A 18 -17.66 14.48 2.94
C SER A 18 -17.52 13.00 2.57
N ALA A 19 -18.48 12.14 2.91
CA ALA A 19 -18.47 10.73 2.57
C ALA A 19 -18.80 10.43 1.09
N ASP A 20 -19.23 11.42 0.31
CA ASP A 20 -19.67 11.23 -1.08
C ASP A 20 -18.57 11.36 -2.13
N ARG A 21 -17.30 11.52 -1.74
CA ARG A 21 -16.16 11.64 -2.67
C ARG A 21 -15.12 10.53 -2.55
N ILE A 22 -15.53 9.31 -2.27
CA ILE A 22 -14.61 8.18 -2.41
C ILE A 22 -14.72 7.69 -3.86
N ASP A 23 -14.04 8.36 -4.78
CA ASP A 23 -13.66 7.80 -6.07
C ASP A 23 -12.53 6.78 -5.78
N CYS A 24 -12.92 5.63 -5.20
CA CYS A 24 -12.01 4.53 -4.94
C CYS A 24 -11.58 3.95 -6.29
N ARG A 25 -10.67 4.60 -6.96
CA ARG A 25 -9.92 4.02 -8.05
C ARG A 25 -8.97 3.02 -7.41
N LEU A 26 -9.39 1.77 -7.31
CA LEU A 26 -8.42 0.69 -7.21
C LEU A 26 -7.46 0.90 -8.36
N TYR A 27 -6.17 1.00 -8.04
CA TYR A 27 -5.08 1.31 -8.92
C TYR A 27 -5.26 0.71 -10.33
N GLU A 28 -5.39 1.56 -11.32
CA GLU A 28 -5.12 1.24 -12.72
C GLU A 28 -3.75 1.88 -13.02
N PRO A 29 -2.67 1.09 -13.18
CA PRO A 29 -1.46 1.64 -13.71
C PRO A 29 -1.78 2.23 -15.09
N PRO A 30 -1.34 3.45 -15.40
CA PRO A 30 -1.46 3.96 -16.74
C PRO A 30 -0.65 3.02 -17.64
N ARG A 31 -1.34 2.21 -18.44
CA ARG A 31 -0.68 1.49 -19.51
C ARG A 31 -0.16 2.55 -20.49
N HIS A 32 1.14 2.76 -20.50
CA HIS A 32 1.81 3.52 -21.55
C HIS A 32 1.77 2.74 -22.86
N THR A 33 0.58 2.56 -23.40
CA THR A 33 0.40 2.19 -24.80
C THR A 33 -0.02 3.48 -25.51
N GLY A 34 0.77 3.86 -26.51
CA GLY A 34 0.52 5.05 -27.31
C GLY A 34 -0.93 5.12 -27.79
N TYR A 35 -1.41 6.33 -28.07
CA TYR A 35 -2.75 6.70 -28.54
C TYR A 35 -3.66 5.50 -28.87
N GLU A 36 -4.29 4.92 -27.85
CA GLU A 36 -5.32 3.92 -28.10
C GLU A 36 -6.50 4.65 -28.75
N SER A 37 -6.79 4.24 -29.98
CA SER A 37 -8.05 4.55 -30.65
C SER A 37 -9.20 4.39 -29.66
N VAL A 38 -10.13 5.34 -29.65
CA VAL A 38 -11.39 5.29 -28.88
C VAL A 38 -12.06 3.94 -29.14
N ARG A 39 -11.77 2.93 -28.32
CA ARG A 39 -12.45 1.62 -28.41
C ARG A 39 -13.88 1.85 -27.94
N SER A 40 -14.83 1.55 -28.80
CA SER A 40 -16.22 1.43 -28.40
C SER A 40 -16.32 0.29 -27.38
N PHE A 41 -16.73 0.61 -26.16
CA PHE A 41 -16.95 -0.40 -25.12
C PHE A 41 -18.06 -1.34 -25.56
N SER A 42 -17.78 -2.64 -25.59
CA SER A 42 -18.81 -3.64 -25.80
C SER A 42 -19.76 -3.70 -24.59
N PRO A 43 -20.99 -4.20 -24.75
CA PRO A 43 -21.87 -4.43 -23.61
C PRO A 43 -21.25 -5.34 -22.54
N GLU A 44 -20.33 -6.23 -22.94
CA GLU A 44 -19.59 -7.11 -22.04
C GLU A 44 -18.56 -6.33 -21.21
N ASP A 45 -17.82 -5.41 -21.83
CA ASP A 45 -16.86 -4.54 -21.14
C ASP A 45 -17.56 -3.66 -20.11
N ILE A 46 -18.74 -3.15 -20.44
CA ILE A 46 -19.56 -2.36 -19.51
C ILE A 46 -20.02 -3.22 -18.34
N ARG A 47 -20.45 -4.46 -18.56
CA ARG A 47 -20.83 -5.38 -17.47
C ARG A 47 -19.65 -5.71 -16.57
N LYS A 48 -18.49 -6.03 -17.15
CA LYS A 48 -17.25 -6.27 -16.39
C LYS A 48 -16.88 -5.07 -15.53
N ARG A 49 -16.89 -3.87 -16.11
CA ARG A 49 -16.61 -2.63 -15.37
C ARG A 49 -17.59 -2.40 -14.21
N ASN A 50 -18.89 -2.54 -14.46
CA ASN A 50 -19.91 -2.32 -13.45
C ASN A 50 -19.81 -3.37 -12.31
N ARG A 51 -19.52 -4.63 -12.64
CA ARG A 51 -19.28 -5.70 -11.67
C ARG A 51 -18.09 -5.37 -10.76
N ARG A 52 -16.97 -4.90 -11.33
CA ARG A 52 -15.81 -4.42 -10.59
C ARG A 52 -16.16 -3.28 -9.65
N SER A 53 -16.90 -2.28 -10.15
CA SER A 53 -17.33 -1.15 -9.33
C SER A 53 -18.15 -1.58 -8.12
N ALA A 54 -19.04 -2.57 -8.28
CA ALA A 54 -19.83 -3.12 -7.17
C ALA A 54 -18.95 -3.84 -6.13
N LEU A 55 -18.00 -4.67 -6.57
CA LEU A 55 -17.06 -5.35 -5.68
C LEU A 55 -16.16 -4.36 -4.94
N ARG A 56 -15.67 -3.33 -5.63
CA ARG A 56 -14.87 -2.24 -5.04
C ARG A 56 -15.61 -1.53 -3.92
N LEU A 57 -16.89 -1.25 -4.12
CA LEU A 57 -17.72 -0.61 -3.09
C LEU A 57 -17.91 -1.47 -1.85
N LEU A 58 -17.91 -2.80 -1.99
CA LEU A 58 -18.05 -3.75 -0.90
C LEU A 58 -16.73 -4.05 -0.19
N TYR A 59 -15.60 -3.81 -0.87
CA TYR A 59 -14.26 -4.06 -0.32
C TYR A 59 -13.85 -3.01 0.70
N PRO A 60 -13.12 -3.35 1.78
CA PRO A 60 -12.84 -4.72 2.21
C PRO A 60 -14.00 -5.37 2.98
N ARG A 61 -14.84 -4.62 3.69
CA ARG A 61 -15.86 -5.16 4.61
C ARG A 61 -17.11 -4.27 4.71
N ARG A 62 -17.46 -3.57 3.63
CA ARG A 62 -18.64 -2.70 3.62
C ARG A 62 -19.93 -3.50 3.47
N LEU A 63 -20.95 -3.06 4.19
CA LEU A 63 -22.31 -3.57 4.09
C LEU A 63 -23.15 -2.58 3.26
N LEU A 64 -23.57 -2.98 2.07
CA LEU A 64 -24.34 -2.12 1.15
C LEU A 64 -25.59 -2.86 0.64
N SER A 65 -26.70 -2.15 0.56
CA SER A 65 -27.89 -2.64 -0.13
C SER A 65 -27.75 -2.51 -1.66
N ARG A 66 -28.63 -3.19 -2.44
CA ARG A 66 -28.70 -2.99 -3.89
C ARG A 66 -28.89 -1.51 -4.27
N ALA A 67 -29.66 -0.78 -3.47
CA ALA A 67 -29.90 0.65 -3.71
C ALA A 67 -28.65 1.49 -3.45
N ASP A 68 -27.88 1.17 -2.42
CA ASP A 68 -26.61 1.87 -2.14
C ASP A 68 -25.58 1.58 -3.23
N ILE A 69 -25.46 0.33 -3.68
CA ILE A 69 -24.57 -0.05 -4.79
C ILE A 69 -24.96 0.72 -6.06
N ALA A 70 -26.25 0.78 -6.40
CA ALA A 70 -26.72 1.54 -7.57
C ALA A 70 -26.38 3.03 -7.44
N LYS A 71 -26.65 3.63 -6.28
CA LYS A 71 -26.40 5.05 -6.02
C LYS A 71 -24.91 5.39 -6.10
N LEU A 72 -24.07 4.61 -5.40
CA LEU A 72 -22.62 4.88 -5.28
C LEU A 72 -21.85 4.57 -6.57
N SER A 73 -22.27 3.55 -7.33
CA SER A 73 -21.63 3.21 -8.61
C SER A 73 -22.16 4.01 -9.80
N GLY A 74 -23.26 4.76 -9.64
CA GLY A 74 -23.90 5.50 -10.73
C GLY A 74 -24.59 4.62 -11.79
N ILE A 75 -24.82 3.32 -11.51
CA ILE A 75 -25.49 2.40 -12.43
C ILE A 75 -27.00 2.35 -12.17
N SER A 76 -27.79 1.84 -13.14
CA SER A 76 -29.23 1.69 -12.97
C SER A 76 -29.55 0.66 -11.87
N LYS A 77 -30.73 0.80 -11.23
CA LYS A 77 -31.20 -0.16 -10.21
C LYS A 77 -31.35 -1.59 -10.75
N SER A 78 -31.75 -1.74 -12.02
CA SER A 78 -31.82 -3.04 -12.69
C SER A 78 -30.42 -3.64 -12.86
N SER A 79 -29.47 -2.87 -13.39
CA SER A 79 -28.08 -3.33 -13.54
C SER A 79 -27.45 -3.70 -12.21
N ALA A 80 -27.67 -2.92 -11.14
CA ALA A 80 -27.19 -3.26 -9.81
C ALA A 80 -27.80 -4.58 -9.29
N SER A 81 -29.08 -4.81 -9.55
CA SER A 81 -29.75 -6.06 -9.16
C SER A 81 -29.16 -7.26 -9.89
N ASP A 82 -28.95 -7.16 -11.20
CA ASP A 82 -28.37 -8.24 -12.01
C ASP A 82 -26.92 -8.55 -11.57
N ILE A 83 -26.13 -7.51 -11.31
CA ILE A 83 -24.76 -7.65 -10.82
C ILE A 83 -24.70 -8.33 -9.45
N VAL A 84 -25.53 -7.87 -8.50
CA VAL A 84 -25.59 -8.46 -7.16
C VAL A 84 -26.00 -9.94 -7.24
N SER A 85 -26.97 -10.29 -8.10
CA SER A 85 -27.39 -11.67 -8.30
C SER A 85 -26.25 -12.53 -8.85
N ALA A 86 -25.54 -12.05 -9.88
CA ALA A 86 -24.38 -12.76 -10.43
C ALA A 86 -23.25 -12.92 -9.42
N LEU A 87 -22.97 -11.91 -8.59
CA LEU A 87 -21.95 -11.99 -7.54
C LEU A 87 -22.31 -12.98 -6.43
N LEU A 88 -23.60 -13.12 -6.11
CA LEU A 88 -24.12 -14.14 -5.17
C LEU A 88 -23.98 -15.53 -5.77
N GLU A 89 -24.34 -15.74 -7.04
CA GLU A 89 -24.19 -17.01 -7.74
C GLU A 89 -22.73 -17.46 -7.81
N ASP A 90 -21.79 -16.53 -8.00
CA ASP A 90 -20.36 -16.79 -8.01
C ASP A 90 -19.78 -16.99 -6.59
N GLY A 91 -20.57 -16.78 -5.55
CA GLY A 91 -20.17 -16.89 -4.15
C GLY A 91 -19.17 -15.81 -3.70
N LEU A 92 -19.04 -14.71 -4.44
CA LEU A 92 -18.10 -13.62 -4.10
C LEU A 92 -18.67 -12.64 -3.07
N ILE A 93 -19.98 -12.59 -2.92
CA ILE A 93 -20.66 -11.82 -1.89
C ILE A 93 -21.69 -12.70 -1.17
N ARG A 94 -22.07 -12.25 0.01
CA ARG A 94 -23.11 -12.91 0.81
C ARG A 94 -24.15 -11.89 1.31
N GLU A 95 -25.36 -12.40 1.57
CA GLU A 95 -26.42 -11.60 2.18
C GLU A 95 -26.20 -11.48 3.68
N GLU A 96 -26.40 -10.27 4.19
CA GLU A 96 -26.43 -9.98 5.62
C GLU A 96 -27.75 -9.27 5.98
N CYS A 97 -28.41 -9.78 7.02
CA CYS A 97 -29.61 -9.15 7.56
C CYS A 97 -29.24 -7.96 8.45
N VAL A 98 -29.48 -6.76 7.99
CA VAL A 98 -29.27 -5.55 8.82
C VAL A 98 -30.54 -5.29 9.63
N LYS A 99 -30.48 -5.46 10.95
CA LYS A 99 -31.56 -5.04 11.85
C LYS A 99 -31.67 -3.51 11.78
N GLN A 100 -32.81 -3.00 11.30
CA GLN A 100 -33.09 -1.57 11.37
C GLN A 100 -33.09 -1.11 12.83
N LYS A 101 -32.33 -0.06 13.12
CA LYS A 101 -32.23 0.50 14.50
C LYS A 101 -33.53 1.13 15.00
N HIS A 102 -34.45 1.59 14.13
CA HIS A 102 -35.74 2.20 14.53
C HIS A 102 -36.75 2.12 13.38
N GLY A 103 -37.93 1.54 13.64
CA GLY A 103 -39.15 1.63 12.84
C GLY A 103 -39.78 0.29 12.41
N PRO A 104 -41.10 0.22 12.18
CA PRO A 104 -41.76 -0.96 11.65
C PRO A 104 -41.49 -1.08 10.15
N GLY A 105 -40.63 -2.04 9.77
CA GLY A 105 -40.32 -2.35 8.38
C GLY A 105 -39.60 -3.69 8.25
N LYS A 106 -39.66 -4.30 7.05
CA LYS A 106 -38.91 -5.52 6.74
C LYS A 106 -37.41 -5.22 6.89
N PRO A 107 -36.60 -6.10 7.51
CA PRO A 107 -35.15 -5.91 7.60
C PRO A 107 -34.55 -5.64 6.23
N ALA A 108 -33.70 -4.62 6.12
CA ALA A 108 -33.01 -4.35 4.89
C ALA A 108 -31.97 -5.44 4.64
N ILE A 109 -31.99 -6.02 3.45
CA ILE A 109 -30.96 -6.95 2.99
C ILE A 109 -29.77 -6.12 2.51
N ALA A 110 -28.61 -6.32 3.13
CA ALA A 110 -27.36 -5.78 2.68
C ALA A 110 -26.44 -6.91 2.21
N PHE A 111 -25.42 -6.54 1.49
CA PHE A 111 -24.44 -7.47 0.93
C PHE A 111 -23.07 -7.08 1.41
N GLN A 112 -22.22 -8.04 1.62
CA GLN A 112 -20.80 -7.85 1.86
C GLN A 112 -19.98 -8.86 1.08
N LEU A 113 -18.68 -8.60 0.92
CA LEU A 113 -17.75 -9.52 0.32
C LEU A 113 -17.73 -10.84 1.12
N ALA A 114 -17.77 -11.98 0.43
CA ALA A 114 -17.55 -13.29 1.04
C ALA A 114 -16.04 -13.50 1.18
N ALA A 115 -15.48 -12.99 2.25
CA ALA A 115 -14.03 -12.88 2.43
C ALA A 115 -13.30 -14.22 2.22
N ASP A 116 -13.89 -15.32 2.69
CA ASP A 116 -13.29 -16.65 2.64
C ASP A 116 -13.65 -17.45 1.37
N ALA A 117 -14.33 -16.84 0.39
CA ALA A 117 -14.70 -17.52 -0.85
C ALA A 117 -13.49 -17.88 -1.74
N ARG A 118 -12.39 -17.19 -1.58
CA ARG A 118 -11.13 -17.41 -2.30
C ARG A 118 -9.97 -17.14 -1.36
N GLN A 119 -8.82 -17.73 -1.69
CA GLN A 119 -7.56 -17.50 -1.01
C GLN A 119 -6.53 -16.86 -1.95
N ILE A 120 -5.56 -16.20 -1.37
CA ILE A 120 -4.45 -15.54 -2.07
C ILE A 120 -3.16 -15.96 -1.39
N ILE A 121 -2.19 -16.38 -2.19
CA ILE A 121 -0.82 -16.60 -1.71
C ILE A 121 -0.07 -15.28 -1.81
N ILE A 122 0.57 -14.88 -0.73
CA ILE A 122 1.42 -13.70 -0.67
C ILE A 122 2.81 -14.11 -0.21
N VAL A 123 3.85 -13.62 -0.90
CA VAL A 123 5.25 -13.80 -0.48
C VAL A 123 5.93 -12.44 -0.40
N ASP A 124 6.45 -12.12 0.77
CA ASP A 124 7.20 -10.90 1.04
C ASP A 124 8.71 -11.19 1.06
N LEU A 125 9.44 -10.57 0.12
CA LEU A 125 10.88 -10.65 -0.07
C LEU A 125 11.62 -9.44 0.53
N SER A 126 10.96 -8.67 1.38
CA SER A 126 11.52 -7.42 1.93
C SER A 126 12.75 -7.60 2.81
N ASN A 127 12.93 -8.76 3.39
CA ASN A 127 14.10 -9.11 4.22
C ASN A 127 14.98 -10.10 3.47
N GLU A 128 16.24 -9.75 3.23
CA GLU A 128 17.19 -10.55 2.43
C GLU A 128 17.55 -11.93 3.00
N HIS A 129 17.32 -12.14 4.29
CA HIS A 129 17.61 -13.41 4.99
C HIS A 129 16.36 -14.17 5.42
N LYS A 130 15.18 -13.63 5.09
CA LYS A 130 13.91 -14.21 5.50
C LYS A 130 12.81 -13.97 4.47
N LEU A 131 12.27 -15.04 3.91
CA LEU A 131 11.02 -14.98 3.18
C LEU A 131 9.84 -15.17 4.12
N VAL A 132 8.83 -14.38 3.92
CA VAL A 132 7.56 -14.52 4.63
C VAL A 132 6.47 -14.85 3.63
N GLY A 133 5.93 -16.06 3.72
CA GLY A 133 4.79 -16.48 2.94
C GLY A 133 3.50 -16.45 3.78
N ALA A 134 2.41 -16.01 3.21
CA ALA A 134 1.10 -16.02 3.83
C ALA A 134 0.03 -16.55 2.87
N LEU A 135 -0.88 -17.37 3.39
CA LEU A 135 -2.15 -17.68 2.75
C LEU A 135 -3.20 -16.79 3.41
N THR A 136 -3.87 -15.96 2.63
CA THR A 136 -4.86 -15.01 3.12
C THR A 136 -6.20 -15.23 2.45
N ASN A 137 -7.27 -14.73 3.08
CA ASN A 137 -8.54 -14.57 2.41
C ASN A 137 -8.57 -13.26 1.57
N LEU A 138 -9.70 -12.96 0.93
CA LEU A 138 -9.85 -11.79 0.04
C LEU A 138 -9.66 -10.43 0.74
N VAL A 139 -9.71 -10.37 2.05
CA VAL A 139 -9.58 -9.12 2.84
C VAL A 139 -8.29 -9.07 3.65
N GLY A 140 -7.35 -9.97 3.37
CA GLY A 140 -6.02 -9.98 3.96
C GLY A 140 -5.93 -10.63 5.34
N ASP A 141 -7.00 -11.29 5.84
CA ASP A 141 -6.88 -12.06 7.07
C ASP A 141 -5.95 -13.26 6.82
N ILE A 142 -4.88 -13.35 7.58
CA ILE A 142 -3.86 -14.39 7.44
C ILE A 142 -4.41 -15.69 8.04
N GLN A 143 -4.59 -16.69 7.20
CA GLN A 143 -5.05 -18.04 7.59
C GLN A 143 -3.87 -18.96 7.87
N GLN A 144 -2.77 -18.78 7.13
CA GLN A 144 -1.52 -19.47 7.37
C GLN A 144 -0.34 -18.55 7.10
N ARG A 145 0.74 -18.74 7.86
CA ARG A 145 2.00 -18.02 7.68
C ARG A 145 3.16 -18.98 7.80
N ILE A 146 4.12 -18.85 6.86
CA ILE A 146 5.36 -19.61 6.83
C ILE A 146 6.51 -18.62 6.76
N GLU A 147 7.52 -18.79 7.59
CA GLU A 147 8.78 -18.06 7.53
C GLU A 147 9.92 -19.00 7.17
N LEU A 148 10.70 -18.63 6.18
CA LEU A 148 11.91 -19.35 5.78
C LEU A 148 13.12 -18.45 6.02
N HIS A 149 14.06 -18.94 6.82
CA HIS A 149 15.34 -18.29 7.00
C HIS A 149 16.34 -18.86 6.00
N VAL A 150 17.00 -18.00 5.24
CA VAL A 150 17.95 -18.34 4.18
C VAL A 150 19.18 -17.45 4.28
N GLU A 151 20.32 -17.89 3.76
CA GLU A 151 21.51 -17.04 3.68
C GLU A 151 21.32 -15.94 2.63
N GLN A 152 20.73 -16.28 1.50
CA GLN A 152 20.36 -15.39 0.41
C GLN A 152 19.11 -15.92 -0.25
N ILE A 153 18.16 -15.07 -0.55
CA ILE A 153 16.92 -15.44 -1.24
C ILE A 153 17.22 -15.76 -2.70
N THR A 154 16.82 -16.95 -3.13
CA THR A 154 16.84 -17.38 -4.53
C THR A 154 15.44 -17.48 -5.11
N THR A 155 15.33 -17.51 -6.43
CA THR A 155 14.04 -17.77 -7.11
C THR A 155 13.47 -19.14 -6.73
N ASP A 156 14.34 -20.15 -6.55
CA ASP A 156 13.89 -21.49 -6.14
C ASP A 156 13.27 -21.49 -4.74
N ASP A 157 13.80 -20.68 -3.81
CA ASP A 157 13.20 -20.53 -2.48
C ASP A 157 11.80 -19.91 -2.56
N VAL A 158 11.61 -18.91 -3.44
CA VAL A 158 10.29 -18.31 -3.68
C VAL A 158 9.33 -19.34 -4.26
N LEU A 159 9.74 -20.06 -5.30
CA LEU A 159 8.92 -21.12 -5.91
C LEU A 159 8.56 -22.18 -4.88
N ALA A 160 9.53 -22.69 -4.12
CA ALA A 160 9.28 -23.69 -3.09
C ALA A 160 8.29 -23.21 -2.01
N LEU A 161 8.37 -21.93 -1.58
CA LEU A 161 7.46 -21.36 -0.59
C LEU A 161 6.04 -21.23 -1.14
N VAL A 162 5.89 -20.77 -2.39
CA VAL A 162 4.60 -20.72 -3.09
C VAL A 162 3.97 -22.10 -3.18
N GLY A 163 4.75 -23.13 -3.58
CA GLY A 163 4.29 -24.52 -3.63
C GLY A 163 3.77 -25.03 -2.29
N ARG A 164 4.52 -24.76 -1.22
CA ARG A 164 4.10 -25.15 0.15
C ARG A 164 2.79 -24.49 0.56
N LEU A 165 2.59 -23.21 0.26
CA LEU A 165 1.35 -22.50 0.58
C LEU A 165 0.18 -23.00 -0.27
N ARG A 166 0.42 -23.23 -1.59
CA ARG A 166 -0.60 -23.79 -2.50
C ARG A 166 -1.12 -25.14 -1.99
N ASP A 167 -0.21 -26.02 -1.54
CA ASP A 167 -0.58 -27.36 -1.08
C ASP A 167 -1.39 -27.37 0.23
N THR A 168 -1.45 -26.24 0.93
CA THR A 168 -2.25 -26.06 2.16
C THR A 168 -3.53 -25.26 1.93
N ALA A 169 -3.77 -24.76 0.72
CA ALA A 169 -4.98 -24.02 0.41
C ALA A 169 -6.20 -24.94 0.48
N ASP A 170 -7.25 -24.48 1.16
CA ASP A 170 -8.52 -25.19 1.36
C ASP A 170 -9.71 -24.54 0.63
N ALA A 171 -9.45 -23.40 -0.05
CA ALA A 171 -10.38 -22.75 -0.95
C ALA A 171 -9.68 -22.44 -2.30
N PRO A 172 -10.45 -22.17 -3.39
CA PRO A 172 -9.86 -21.84 -4.67
C PRO A 172 -8.96 -20.60 -4.59
N LEU A 173 -7.74 -20.73 -5.13
CA LEU A 173 -6.79 -19.62 -5.19
C LEU A 173 -7.24 -18.58 -6.24
N LEU A 174 -7.26 -17.31 -5.84
CA LEU A 174 -7.56 -16.19 -6.73
C LEU A 174 -6.32 -15.78 -7.51
N GLY A 175 -5.16 -15.74 -6.85
CA GLY A 175 -3.91 -15.30 -7.42
C GLY A 175 -2.74 -15.42 -6.43
N ILE A 176 -1.56 -15.06 -6.91
CA ILE A 176 -0.32 -14.98 -6.13
C ILE A 176 0.18 -13.54 -6.20
N GLY A 177 0.52 -12.97 -5.05
CA GLY A 177 1.13 -11.66 -4.93
C GLY A 177 2.53 -11.77 -4.32
N LEU A 178 3.52 -11.14 -4.96
CA LEU A 178 4.92 -11.17 -4.53
C LEU A 178 5.41 -9.74 -4.32
N SER A 179 5.83 -9.38 -3.11
CA SER A 179 6.42 -8.07 -2.84
C SER A 179 7.94 -8.14 -2.83
N SER A 180 8.59 -7.44 -3.75
CA SER A 180 10.03 -7.43 -3.94
C SER A 180 10.65 -6.06 -3.64
N PRO A 181 11.84 -5.99 -3.04
CA PRO A 181 12.61 -4.76 -3.04
C PRO A 181 13.08 -4.40 -4.45
N GLY A 182 13.41 -3.12 -4.66
CA GLY A 182 14.00 -2.62 -5.90
C GLY A 182 12.97 -2.26 -6.97
N ILE A 183 13.40 -2.21 -8.23
CA ILE A 183 12.60 -1.76 -9.36
C ILE A 183 11.87 -2.95 -9.98
N VAL A 184 10.54 -2.90 -9.95
CA VAL A 184 9.65 -3.92 -10.51
C VAL A 184 8.73 -3.26 -11.53
N ASP A 185 8.59 -3.84 -12.72
CA ASP A 185 7.69 -3.31 -13.74
C ASP A 185 6.27 -3.88 -13.65
N GLY A 186 5.35 -3.32 -14.43
CA GLY A 186 3.95 -3.75 -14.46
C GLY A 186 3.73 -5.15 -15.08
N GLN A 187 4.78 -5.85 -15.49
CA GLN A 187 4.75 -7.23 -16.00
C GLN A 187 5.32 -8.23 -14.99
N GLY A 188 5.73 -7.74 -13.81
CA GLY A 188 6.27 -8.58 -12.74
C GLY A 188 7.74 -8.96 -12.92
N THR A 189 8.49 -8.21 -13.75
CA THR A 189 9.94 -8.36 -13.88
C THR A 189 10.64 -7.52 -12.83
N VAL A 190 11.50 -8.13 -12.04
CA VAL A 190 12.40 -7.43 -11.11
C VAL A 190 13.65 -6.99 -11.88
N HIS A 191 13.67 -5.72 -12.33
CA HIS A 191 14.78 -5.17 -13.11
C HIS A 191 16.05 -5.03 -12.30
N ALA A 192 15.95 -4.60 -11.06
CA ALA A 192 17.07 -4.44 -10.16
C ALA A 192 16.62 -4.58 -8.70
N ALA A 193 17.14 -5.57 -8.02
CA ALA A 193 17.04 -5.73 -6.56
C ALA A 193 18.44 -6.03 -5.98
N PRO A 194 19.29 -5.01 -5.77
CA PRO A 194 20.68 -5.19 -5.36
C PRO A 194 20.83 -5.97 -4.04
N ASN A 195 19.85 -5.84 -3.15
CA ASN A 195 19.85 -6.56 -1.88
C ASN A 195 19.66 -8.08 -2.05
N LEU A 196 18.99 -8.50 -3.12
CA LEU A 196 18.78 -9.91 -3.47
C LEU A 196 19.83 -10.41 -4.47
N GLY A 197 20.64 -9.51 -5.04
CA GLY A 197 21.57 -9.83 -6.13
C GLY A 197 20.84 -10.10 -7.45
N TRP A 198 19.60 -9.65 -7.60
CA TRP A 198 18.77 -9.92 -8.77
C TRP A 198 18.86 -8.81 -9.82
N HIS A 199 18.86 -9.24 -11.09
CA HIS A 199 18.85 -8.35 -12.23
C HIS A 199 18.07 -8.96 -13.39
N ASN A 200 17.04 -8.25 -13.86
CA ASN A 200 16.11 -8.68 -14.92
C ASN A 200 15.53 -10.09 -14.69
N VAL A 201 15.01 -10.34 -13.49
CA VAL A 201 14.39 -11.60 -13.13
C VAL A 201 12.89 -11.53 -13.46
N PRO A 202 12.36 -12.33 -14.41
CA PRO A 202 10.94 -12.34 -14.75
C PRO A 202 10.16 -13.18 -13.72
N LEU A 203 10.13 -12.72 -12.47
CA LEU A 203 9.65 -13.49 -11.34
C LEU A 203 8.16 -13.83 -11.48
N GLY A 204 7.36 -12.91 -12.02
CA GLY A 204 5.93 -13.12 -12.25
C GLY A 204 5.70 -14.30 -13.19
N ASP A 205 6.33 -14.27 -14.36
CA ASP A 205 6.21 -15.35 -15.37
C ASP A 205 6.70 -16.69 -14.82
N MET A 206 7.84 -16.69 -14.09
CA MET A 206 8.39 -17.93 -13.52
C MET A 206 7.41 -18.62 -12.58
N VAL A 207 6.69 -17.85 -11.74
CA VAL A 207 5.71 -18.40 -10.79
C VAL A 207 4.43 -18.79 -11.50
N GLU A 208 3.94 -17.96 -12.42
CA GLU A 208 2.71 -18.21 -13.17
C GLU A 208 2.85 -19.44 -14.08
N ASP A 209 3.97 -19.58 -14.81
CA ASP A 209 4.24 -20.73 -15.67
C ASP A 209 4.31 -22.04 -14.88
N LEU A 210 4.90 -22.02 -13.67
CA LEU A 210 5.03 -23.24 -12.86
C LEU A 210 3.71 -23.67 -12.21
N TYR A 211 2.89 -22.73 -11.76
CA TYR A 211 1.70 -23.05 -10.95
C TYR A 211 0.38 -22.87 -11.68
N GLY A 212 0.36 -22.20 -12.84
CA GLY A 212 -0.85 -21.90 -13.60
C GLY A 212 -1.82 -20.98 -12.86
N ILE A 213 -1.30 -20.19 -11.90
CA ILE A 213 -2.08 -19.26 -11.08
C ILE A 213 -1.64 -17.85 -11.44
N PRO A 214 -2.56 -16.92 -11.76
CA PRO A 214 -2.22 -15.55 -12.08
C PRO A 214 -1.35 -14.93 -10.98
N THR A 215 -0.21 -14.37 -11.40
CA THR A 215 0.83 -13.88 -10.49
C THR A 215 1.14 -12.42 -10.77
N ARG A 216 1.24 -11.63 -9.71
CA ARG A 216 1.75 -10.26 -9.76
C ARG A 216 2.98 -10.10 -8.89
N VAL A 217 3.84 -9.17 -9.25
CA VAL A 217 5.00 -8.77 -8.45
C VAL A 217 5.01 -7.26 -8.35
N ASP A 218 5.17 -6.74 -7.15
CA ASP A 218 5.18 -5.31 -6.89
C ASP A 218 6.39 -4.87 -6.06
N ASN A 219 6.70 -3.57 -6.11
CA ASN A 219 7.66 -3.00 -5.18
C ASN A 219 7.10 -3.01 -3.76
N ASN A 220 7.90 -3.46 -2.81
CA ASN A 220 7.50 -3.67 -1.42
C ASN A 220 7.09 -2.39 -0.66
N ALA A 221 7.68 -1.22 -0.98
CA ALA A 221 7.26 0.05 -0.39
C ALA A 221 5.92 0.52 -0.97
N ASN A 222 5.70 0.29 -2.27
CA ASN A 222 4.44 0.63 -2.93
C ASN A 222 3.26 -0.17 -2.37
N VAL A 223 3.41 -1.49 -2.23
CA VAL A 223 2.31 -2.30 -1.66
C VAL A 223 2.13 -2.05 -0.17
N ALA A 224 3.18 -1.74 0.58
CA ALA A 224 3.03 -1.33 1.97
C ALA A 224 2.27 0.00 2.11
N ALA A 225 2.56 0.98 1.23
CA ALA A 225 1.79 2.21 1.13
C ALA A 225 0.32 1.94 0.82
N LEU A 226 0.06 1.04 -0.13
CA LEU A 226 -1.29 0.65 -0.51
C LEU A 226 -2.07 0.02 0.64
N GLY A 227 -1.41 -0.84 1.43
CA GLY A 227 -1.99 -1.46 2.63
C GLY A 227 -2.36 -0.42 3.68
N GLU A 228 -1.43 0.45 4.05
CA GLU A 228 -1.69 1.52 5.02
C GLU A 228 -2.81 2.46 4.54
N TRP A 229 -2.77 2.87 3.28
CA TRP A 229 -3.79 3.74 2.70
C TRP A 229 -5.18 3.11 2.75
N GLN A 230 -5.34 1.89 2.24
CA GLN A 230 -6.65 1.26 2.09
C GLN A 230 -7.28 0.85 3.42
N PHE A 231 -6.49 0.34 4.35
CA PHE A 231 -7.00 -0.26 5.58
C PHE A 231 -6.96 0.70 6.79
N VAL A 232 -6.29 1.85 6.65
CA VAL A 232 -6.16 2.83 7.73
C VAL A 232 -6.90 4.12 7.40
N ASP A 233 -6.51 4.82 6.32
CA ASP A 233 -7.17 6.05 5.86
C ASP A 233 -7.12 6.20 4.34
N PRO A 234 -8.15 5.76 3.61
CA PRO A 234 -8.18 5.81 2.15
C PRO A 234 -8.51 7.20 1.58
N THR A 235 -8.49 8.25 2.41
CA THR A 235 -8.78 9.63 1.97
C THR A 235 -7.53 10.49 1.86
N SER A 236 -6.42 10.09 2.51
CA SER A 236 -5.17 10.83 2.54
C SER A 236 -4.33 10.64 1.26
N ASN A 237 -3.50 11.64 0.93
CA ASN A 237 -2.32 11.44 0.12
C ASN A 237 -1.19 10.96 1.04
N LEU A 238 -0.60 9.83 0.75
CA LEU A 238 0.27 9.13 1.70
C LEU A 238 1.68 8.94 1.12
N ALA A 239 2.70 9.18 1.95
CA ALA A 239 4.07 8.74 1.72
C ALA A 239 4.45 7.68 2.77
N TYR A 240 4.73 6.47 2.32
CA TYR A 240 5.23 5.37 3.13
C TYR A 240 6.73 5.22 2.91
N ILE A 241 7.52 5.44 3.93
CA ILE A 241 8.98 5.40 3.88
C ILE A 241 9.44 4.13 4.56
N ARG A 242 10.16 3.30 3.81
CA ARG A 242 10.74 2.07 4.31
C ARG A 242 12.23 2.24 4.55
N LEU A 243 12.64 2.13 5.80
CA LEU A 243 14.03 2.19 6.25
C LEU A 243 14.48 0.78 6.67
N ALA A 244 15.30 0.16 5.85
CA ALA A 244 15.88 -1.15 6.12
C ALA A 244 17.39 -1.10 5.77
N ARG A 245 17.89 -2.05 4.99
CA ARG A 245 19.24 -1.99 4.39
C ARG A 245 19.33 -0.88 3.34
N GLY A 246 18.24 -0.68 2.59
CA GLY A 246 18.03 0.45 1.71
C GLY A 246 16.99 1.43 2.25
N VAL A 247 16.73 2.48 1.47
CA VAL A 247 15.71 3.50 1.74
C VAL A 247 14.85 3.68 0.50
N GLY A 248 13.59 3.29 0.62
CA GLY A 248 12.60 3.42 -0.44
C GLY A 248 11.33 4.12 0.04
N ALA A 249 10.53 4.62 -0.88
CA ALA A 249 9.23 5.19 -0.59
C ALA A 249 8.14 4.65 -1.52
N GLY A 250 6.96 4.39 -0.98
CA GLY A 250 5.74 4.24 -1.75
C GLY A 250 4.88 5.50 -1.57
N THR A 251 4.38 6.06 -2.66
CA THR A 251 3.60 7.30 -2.61
C THR A 251 2.24 7.08 -3.23
N ILE A 252 1.18 7.50 -2.52
CA ILE A 252 -0.19 7.49 -3.03
C ILE A 252 -0.69 8.91 -3.14
N VAL A 253 -1.14 9.30 -4.32
CA VAL A 253 -1.70 10.61 -4.63
C VAL A 253 -3.07 10.41 -5.28
N ASN A 254 -4.10 11.01 -4.72
CA ASN A 254 -5.49 10.84 -5.19
C ASN A 254 -5.90 9.37 -5.34
N GLY A 255 -5.47 8.51 -4.42
CA GLY A 255 -5.79 7.09 -4.41
C GLY A 255 -5.03 6.25 -5.45
N CYS A 256 -4.00 6.80 -6.09
CA CYS A 256 -3.17 6.11 -7.08
C CYS A 256 -1.72 6.03 -6.60
N ILE A 257 -1.09 4.86 -6.76
CA ILE A 257 0.36 4.72 -6.54
C ILE A 257 1.12 5.50 -7.60
N VAL A 258 2.17 6.21 -7.18
CA VAL A 258 3.10 6.91 -8.07
C VAL A 258 4.26 5.98 -8.40
N GLU A 259 4.21 5.31 -9.55
CA GLU A 259 5.28 4.38 -10.00
C GLU A 259 6.34 5.06 -10.86
N GLY A 260 5.96 6.11 -11.57
CA GLY A 260 6.80 6.75 -12.58
C GLY A 260 6.94 5.94 -13.87
N SER A 261 7.49 6.56 -14.91
CA SER A 261 7.62 5.95 -16.25
C SER A 261 8.65 4.84 -16.34
N ARG A 262 9.50 4.68 -15.35
CA ARG A 262 10.56 3.65 -15.25
C ARG A 262 10.40 2.79 -14.01
N PHE A 263 9.26 2.85 -13.33
CA PHE A 263 9.00 2.15 -12.08
C PHE A 263 10.01 2.45 -10.95
N ALA A 264 10.67 3.61 -11.03
CA ALA A 264 11.70 4.05 -10.09
C ALA A 264 11.25 5.22 -9.21
N ALA A 265 9.96 5.58 -9.22
CA ALA A 265 9.45 6.56 -8.28
C ALA A 265 9.58 5.99 -6.85
N GLY A 266 9.98 6.84 -5.92
CA GLY A 266 10.22 6.40 -4.54
C GLY A 266 11.66 5.97 -4.21
N GLU A 267 12.58 5.91 -5.17
CA GLU A 267 14.01 5.64 -4.94
C GLU A 267 14.72 6.85 -4.29
N ILE A 268 14.08 7.42 -3.26
CA ILE A 268 14.54 8.64 -2.55
C ILE A 268 15.87 8.43 -1.80
N GLY A 269 16.17 7.18 -1.45
CA GLY A 269 17.43 6.82 -0.80
C GLY A 269 18.66 7.20 -1.63
N HIS A 270 18.50 7.35 -2.95
CA HIS A 270 19.59 7.70 -3.86
C HIS A 270 19.67 9.21 -4.21
N VAL A 271 18.86 10.05 -3.56
CA VAL A 271 19.03 11.51 -3.61
C VAL A 271 20.28 11.89 -2.82
N VAL A 272 21.15 12.67 -3.45
CA VAL A 272 22.37 13.19 -2.81
C VAL A 272 21.99 14.33 -1.86
N VAL A 273 22.26 14.17 -0.58
CA VAL A 273 21.99 15.16 0.48
C VAL A 273 23.27 15.70 1.13
N ASP A 274 24.41 15.06 0.89
CA ASP A 274 25.73 15.49 1.36
C ASP A 274 26.80 15.15 0.32
N GLU A 275 27.22 16.11 -0.49
CA GLU A 275 28.21 15.92 -1.56
C GLU A 275 29.57 15.41 -1.05
N GLN A 276 29.91 15.66 0.21
CA GLN A 276 31.14 15.19 0.86
C GLN A 276 30.95 13.87 1.64
N GLY A 277 29.74 13.31 1.61
CA GLY A 277 29.33 12.16 2.41
C GLY A 277 29.95 10.84 1.96
N THR A 278 29.51 9.76 2.59
CA THR A 278 29.96 8.38 2.35
C THR A 278 29.58 7.91 0.96
N MET A 279 30.39 7.03 0.37
CA MET A 279 30.09 6.37 -0.91
C MET A 279 28.86 5.47 -0.77
N CYS A 280 27.87 5.69 -1.63
CA CYS A 280 26.71 4.82 -1.76
C CYS A 280 26.98 3.66 -2.72
N ARG A 281 26.25 2.55 -2.56
CA ARG A 281 26.32 1.40 -3.48
C ARG A 281 25.95 1.75 -4.93
N CYS A 282 25.13 2.80 -5.14
CA CYS A 282 24.79 3.29 -6.48
C CYS A 282 25.93 4.02 -7.20
N GLY A 283 27.09 4.17 -6.57
CA GLY A 283 28.29 4.83 -7.13
C GLY A 283 28.36 6.34 -6.88
N LYS A 284 27.35 6.95 -6.27
CA LYS A 284 27.35 8.37 -5.86
C LYS A 284 27.80 8.51 -4.40
N ARG A 285 28.22 9.73 -4.02
CA ARG A 285 28.54 10.06 -2.62
C ARG A 285 27.36 10.77 -1.96
N GLY A 286 27.16 10.51 -0.66
CA GLY A 286 26.24 11.26 0.19
C GLY A 286 24.77 11.11 -0.15
N CYS A 287 24.38 9.97 -0.69
CA CYS A 287 22.99 9.63 -0.85
C CYS A 287 22.29 9.55 0.52
N LEU A 288 21.00 9.90 0.58
CA LEU A 288 20.19 9.82 1.80
C LEU A 288 20.32 8.47 2.50
N GLU A 289 20.33 7.37 1.74
CA GLU A 289 20.49 6.01 2.25
C GLU A 289 21.76 5.84 3.11
N THR A 290 22.87 6.52 2.78
CA THR A 290 24.11 6.44 3.55
C THR A 290 24.02 7.08 4.94
N LEU A 291 23.00 7.91 5.16
CA LEU A 291 22.73 8.61 6.41
C LEU A 291 21.60 7.99 7.23
N THR A 292 20.60 7.38 6.54
CA THR A 292 19.32 7.05 7.16
C THR A 292 18.94 5.57 7.12
N SER A 293 19.66 4.71 6.38
CA SER A 293 19.37 3.28 6.40
C SER A 293 19.68 2.67 7.78
N VAL A 294 18.86 1.70 8.21
CA VAL A 294 19.02 1.03 9.52
C VAL A 294 20.41 0.41 9.67
N GLU A 295 20.91 -0.26 8.61
CA GLU A 295 22.26 -0.85 8.62
C GLU A 295 23.33 0.19 8.91
N ARG A 296 23.27 1.36 8.26
CA ARG A 296 24.26 2.45 8.46
C ARG A 296 24.13 3.11 9.81
N LEU A 297 22.90 3.31 10.28
CA LEU A 297 22.67 3.90 11.61
C LEU A 297 23.18 2.97 12.70
N ARG A 298 22.89 1.68 12.62
CA ARG A 298 23.35 0.67 13.57
C ARG A 298 24.88 0.65 13.63
N ALA A 299 25.57 0.57 12.50
CA ALA A 299 27.03 0.57 12.46
C ALA A 299 27.65 1.86 13.04
N ARG A 300 27.03 3.02 12.81
CA ARG A 300 27.51 4.31 13.39
C ARG A 300 27.30 4.37 14.90
N ILE A 301 26.17 3.87 15.39
CA ILE A 301 25.86 3.83 16.83
C ILE A 301 26.77 2.82 17.54
N GLU A 302 27.02 1.66 16.95
CA GLU A 302 27.95 0.65 17.48
C GLU A 302 29.38 1.17 17.57
N ALA A 303 29.80 1.98 16.58
CA ALA A 303 31.14 2.58 16.58
C ALA A 303 31.30 3.64 17.69
N ASP A 304 30.26 4.40 18.00
CA ASP A 304 30.26 5.37 19.12
C ASP A 304 28.85 5.49 19.74
N PRO A 305 28.54 4.65 20.74
CA PRO A 305 27.23 4.66 21.40
C PRO A 305 26.88 6.00 22.08
N SER A 306 27.88 6.78 22.49
CA SER A 306 27.66 8.08 23.11
C SER A 306 27.05 9.12 22.16
N GLN A 307 27.18 8.94 20.86
CA GLN A 307 26.66 9.81 19.83
C GLN A 307 25.26 9.39 19.30
N ARG A 308 24.66 8.34 19.89
CA ARG A 308 23.39 7.79 19.41
C ARG A 308 22.33 8.86 19.15
N GLU A 309 22.06 9.70 20.16
CA GLU A 309 21.06 10.76 20.06
C GLU A 309 21.34 11.71 18.89
N ARG A 310 22.59 12.15 18.73
CA ARG A 310 23.00 13.03 17.63
C ARG A 310 22.86 12.33 16.27
N ILE A 311 23.27 11.06 16.18
CA ILE A 311 23.17 10.28 14.94
C ILE A 311 21.72 10.14 14.50
N ILE A 312 20.84 9.78 15.41
CA ILE A 312 19.40 9.59 15.16
C ILE A 312 18.73 10.91 14.77
N THR A 313 18.99 11.99 15.52
CA THR A 313 18.44 13.32 15.22
C THR A 313 18.87 13.82 13.84
N GLN A 314 20.16 13.69 13.49
CA GLN A 314 20.65 14.11 12.18
C GLN A 314 20.03 13.27 11.05
N ALA A 315 19.88 11.97 11.25
CA ALA A 315 19.28 11.09 10.25
C ALA A 315 17.80 11.43 10.01
N GLY A 316 17.02 11.58 11.10
CA GLY A 316 15.64 12.02 11.01
C GLY A 316 15.48 13.37 10.31
N ALA A 317 16.31 14.36 10.68
CA ALA A 317 16.30 15.68 10.04
C ALA A 317 16.65 15.61 8.54
N SER A 318 17.64 14.80 8.15
CA SER A 318 18.01 14.61 6.73
C SER A 318 16.87 13.98 5.93
N LEU A 319 16.18 13.00 6.49
CA LEU A 319 14.99 12.41 5.87
C LEU A 319 13.88 13.45 5.75
N GLY A 320 13.58 14.18 6.82
CA GLY A 320 12.53 15.18 6.83
C GLY A 320 12.74 16.27 5.79
N HIS A 321 14.00 16.70 5.57
CA HIS A 321 14.33 17.66 4.53
C HIS A 321 14.00 17.14 3.11
N VAL A 322 14.29 15.87 2.81
CA VAL A 322 13.93 15.27 1.51
C VAL A 322 12.41 15.11 1.40
N LEU A 323 11.74 14.70 2.47
CA LEU A 323 10.28 14.52 2.49
C LEU A 323 9.53 15.85 2.30
N SER A 324 10.09 16.99 2.74
CA SER A 324 9.48 18.31 2.53
C SER A 324 9.28 18.62 1.03
N LEU A 325 10.22 18.18 0.17
CA LEU A 325 10.08 18.31 -1.28
C LEU A 325 8.98 17.39 -1.84
N MET A 326 8.89 16.15 -1.35
CA MET A 326 7.81 15.22 -1.76
C MET A 326 6.43 15.76 -1.37
N ILE A 327 6.32 16.31 -0.17
CA ILE A 327 5.08 16.93 0.34
C ILE A 327 4.69 18.10 -0.56
N ALA A 328 5.62 19.02 -0.83
CA ALA A 328 5.35 20.19 -1.66
C ALA A 328 4.97 19.84 -3.11
N MET A 329 5.48 18.73 -3.65
CA MET A 329 5.19 18.31 -5.04
C MET A 329 3.89 17.54 -5.18
N ASN A 330 3.46 16.82 -4.16
CA ASN A 330 2.37 15.84 -4.25
C ASN A 330 1.23 16.10 -3.27
N ASP A 331 1.29 17.18 -2.50
CA ASP A 331 0.31 17.53 -1.47
C ASP A 331 0.04 16.35 -0.51
N ILE A 332 1.14 15.81 0.06
CA ILE A 332 1.09 14.68 1.00
C ILE A 332 0.67 15.19 2.39
N ASP A 333 -0.30 14.53 2.98
CA ASP A 333 -0.84 14.86 4.31
C ASP A 333 -0.63 13.76 5.36
N ASP A 334 -0.27 12.53 4.95
CA ASP A 334 0.05 11.40 5.84
C ASP A 334 1.44 10.84 5.53
N VAL A 335 2.34 10.88 6.52
CA VAL A 335 3.72 10.36 6.39
C VAL A 335 3.92 9.19 7.35
N VAL A 336 4.20 8.03 6.79
CA VAL A 336 4.46 6.79 7.53
C VAL A 336 5.92 6.42 7.41
N ILE A 337 6.59 6.17 8.52
CA ILE A 337 7.99 5.69 8.55
C ILE A 337 8.03 4.30 9.16
N ASP A 338 8.47 3.34 8.37
CA ASP A 338 8.65 1.93 8.73
C ASP A 338 10.14 1.59 8.82
N GLY A 339 10.52 0.90 9.86
CA GLY A 339 11.88 0.46 10.10
C GLY A 339 12.03 -0.29 11.42
N ASP A 340 13.25 -0.70 11.73
CA ASP A 340 13.55 -1.34 13.00
C ASP A 340 13.41 -0.34 14.16
N HIS A 341 12.44 -0.55 15.04
CA HIS A 341 12.11 0.35 16.15
C HIS A 341 13.23 0.53 17.19
N GLU A 342 14.24 -0.34 17.23
CA GLU A 342 15.44 -0.14 18.07
C GLU A 342 16.30 1.03 17.55
N ILE A 343 16.21 1.31 16.24
CA ILE A 343 16.99 2.35 15.55
C ILE A 343 16.09 3.50 15.13
N ILE A 344 14.96 3.19 14.50
CA ILE A 344 13.95 4.17 14.04
C ILE A 344 12.95 4.36 15.18
N ASP A 345 13.38 5.08 16.19
CA ASP A 345 12.62 5.32 17.41
C ASP A 345 11.83 6.67 17.36
N ASP A 346 11.17 7.01 18.43
CA ASP A 346 10.40 8.24 18.54
C ASP A 346 11.25 9.51 18.33
N LEU A 347 12.53 9.48 18.69
CA LEU A 347 13.44 10.60 18.44
C LEU A 347 13.67 10.81 16.96
N PHE A 348 13.82 9.69 16.18
CA PHE A 348 13.94 9.74 14.74
C PHE A 348 12.70 10.36 14.10
N LEU A 349 11.49 9.86 14.47
CA LEU A 349 10.23 10.35 13.93
C LEU A 349 10.00 11.83 14.26
N GLN A 350 10.23 12.24 15.51
CA GLN A 350 10.13 13.63 15.94
C GLN A 350 11.09 14.54 15.18
N SER A 351 12.34 14.09 14.95
CA SER A 351 13.33 14.85 14.21
C SER A 351 12.96 15.00 12.73
N ALA A 352 12.43 13.93 12.12
CA ALA A 352 11.90 13.97 10.75
C ALA A 352 10.70 14.93 10.65
N GLN A 353 9.74 14.80 11.56
CA GLN A 353 8.55 15.67 11.61
C GLN A 353 8.92 17.14 11.82
N PHE A 354 9.83 17.42 12.74
CA PHE A 354 10.32 18.78 12.98
C PHE A 354 10.94 19.35 11.70
N SER A 355 11.84 18.60 11.08
CA SER A 355 12.51 19.03 9.84
C SER A 355 11.53 19.25 8.69
N ILE A 356 10.51 18.39 8.52
CA ILE A 356 9.44 18.60 7.53
C ILE A 356 8.78 19.96 7.76
N ASN A 357 8.26 20.18 8.97
CA ASN A 357 7.46 21.37 9.27
C ASN A 357 8.28 22.69 9.26
N GLU A 358 9.60 22.61 9.45
CA GLU A 358 10.51 23.77 9.27
C GLU A 358 10.75 24.12 7.79
N HIS A 359 10.56 23.16 6.87
CA HIS A 359 10.88 23.36 5.45
C HIS A 359 9.67 23.51 4.53
N ILE A 360 8.45 23.34 5.06
CA ILE A 360 7.20 23.57 4.32
C ILE A 360 6.48 24.81 4.88
N ASN A 361 5.60 25.39 4.05
CA ASN A 361 4.73 26.46 4.52
C ASN A 361 3.47 25.86 5.17
N GLU A 362 3.33 26.03 6.50
CA GLU A 362 2.21 25.48 7.28
C GLU A 362 0.85 26.06 6.87
N GLU A 363 0.81 27.29 6.32
CA GLU A 363 -0.44 27.88 5.83
C GLU A 363 -0.95 27.19 4.54
N LEU A 364 -0.06 26.61 3.73
CA LEU A 364 -0.40 25.95 2.47
C LEU A 364 -0.66 24.45 2.67
N PHE A 365 0.18 23.76 3.44
CA PHE A 365 0.16 22.30 3.56
C PHE A 365 -0.40 21.80 4.88
N GLY A 366 -0.71 22.72 5.82
CA GLY A 366 -1.01 22.32 7.18
C GLY A 366 0.24 21.81 7.91
N ARG A 367 0.04 21.34 9.12
CA ARG A 367 1.10 20.72 9.92
C ARG A 367 1.14 19.22 9.66
N ILE A 368 2.23 18.74 9.12
CA ILE A 368 2.42 17.32 8.81
C ILE A 368 2.74 16.54 10.09
N SER A 369 2.08 15.40 10.21
CA SER A 369 2.31 14.42 11.26
C SER A 369 3.04 13.20 10.70
N VAL A 370 4.08 12.76 11.41
CA VAL A 370 4.83 11.55 11.04
C VAL A 370 4.48 10.45 12.02
N ARG A 371 4.21 9.26 11.53
CA ARG A 371 3.78 8.13 12.35
C ARG A 371 4.41 6.80 11.93
N TYR A 372 4.35 5.83 12.82
CA TYR A 372 4.61 4.42 12.47
C TYR A 372 3.47 3.81 11.66
N PRO A 373 3.73 2.70 10.93
CA PRO A 373 2.68 1.93 10.29
C PRO A 373 1.68 1.39 11.33
N ARG A 374 0.39 1.61 11.11
CA ARG A 374 -0.68 1.05 11.97
C ARG A 374 -0.89 -0.44 11.74
N LEU A 375 -0.60 -0.92 10.54
CA LEU A 375 -0.62 -2.35 10.21
C LEU A 375 0.66 -3.07 10.63
N GLY A 376 1.71 -2.32 11.02
CA GLY A 376 3.02 -2.84 11.38
C GLY A 376 3.64 -3.64 10.26
N ASN A 377 4.25 -4.79 10.58
CA ASN A 377 4.90 -5.67 9.60
C ASN A 377 3.93 -6.41 8.64
N ARG A 378 2.63 -6.10 8.70
CA ARG A 378 1.61 -6.66 7.81
C ARG A 378 1.26 -5.72 6.65
N SER A 379 1.78 -4.50 6.62
CA SER A 379 1.42 -3.49 5.60
C SER A 379 1.64 -4.02 4.18
N SER A 380 2.77 -4.68 3.89
CA SER A 380 3.05 -5.29 2.58
C SER A 380 2.06 -6.42 2.27
N ILE A 381 1.74 -7.29 3.24
CA ILE A 381 0.79 -8.42 3.03
C ILE A 381 -0.61 -7.90 2.69
N PHE A 382 -1.10 -6.91 3.45
CA PHE A 382 -2.42 -6.32 3.18
C PHE A 382 -2.47 -5.59 1.84
N GLY A 383 -1.41 -4.85 1.52
CA GLY A 383 -1.32 -4.13 0.26
C GLY A 383 -1.24 -5.08 -0.93
N GLU A 384 -0.44 -6.14 -0.85
CA GLU A 384 -0.32 -7.15 -1.89
C GLU A 384 -1.62 -7.93 -2.09
N CYS A 385 -2.32 -8.25 -0.98
CA CYS A 385 -3.66 -8.83 -1.03
C CYS A 385 -4.62 -7.92 -1.81
N MET A 386 -4.66 -6.63 -1.46
CA MET A 386 -5.51 -5.65 -2.15
C MET A 386 -5.16 -5.53 -3.63
N ALA A 387 -3.88 -5.47 -3.95
CA ALA A 387 -3.38 -5.34 -5.31
C ALA A 387 -3.78 -6.57 -6.16
N THR A 388 -3.59 -7.78 -5.61
CA THR A 388 -3.98 -9.05 -6.25
C THR A 388 -5.50 -9.13 -6.45
N VAL A 389 -6.30 -8.80 -5.44
CA VAL A 389 -7.77 -8.71 -5.58
C VAL A 389 -8.14 -7.70 -6.65
N GLY A 390 -7.49 -6.53 -6.64
CA GLY A 390 -7.72 -5.47 -7.63
C GLY A 390 -7.55 -5.94 -9.07
N ASP A 391 -6.55 -6.76 -9.37
CA ASP A 391 -6.30 -7.30 -10.71
C ASP A 391 -7.37 -8.31 -11.16
N HIS A 392 -7.83 -9.15 -10.26
CA HIS A 392 -8.82 -10.18 -10.57
C HIS A 392 -10.27 -9.66 -10.56
N LEU A 393 -10.49 -8.52 -9.95
CA LEU A 393 -11.75 -7.81 -10.06
C LEU A 393 -11.83 -6.93 -11.33
N ARG A 394 -10.83 -7.01 -12.23
CA ARG A 394 -10.79 -6.30 -13.53
C ARG A 394 -11.67 -6.90 -14.61
#